data_85efa9bbd122dccad262cd1f3ca878d3
#
_entry.id   85efa9bbd122dccad262cd1f3ca878d3
#
_cell.length_a   1.000
_cell.length_b   1.000
_cell.length_c   1.000
_cell.angle_alpha   90.00
_cell.angle_beta   90.00
_cell.angle_gamma   90.00
#
_symmetry.space_group_name_H-M   'P 1'
#
loop_
_entity.id
_entity.type
_entity.pdbx_description
1 polymer ?
#
loop_
_entity_poly.entity_id
_entity_poly.type
_entity_poly.pdbx_seq_one_letter_code
_entity_poly.pdbx_strand_id
1 'polypeptide(L)'
;MGESRLHYGMSLRLYFEEKAFGPGMVMLLREVERTGSLQKAAKAMNMAYSKAWKMLKGAEKEWGFALTDRETGGKDGGGSTLTPQAERLIEAYEGFKKDAVDHSGSAVCTVFSEEKVKR
;
A
#
# COMPACT_ATOMS: atom_id res chain seq x y z
N MET A 1 -19.67 -24.51 -13.83
CA MET A 1 -18.92 -23.47 -14.48
C MET A 1 -19.71 -22.17 -14.50
N GLY A 2 -19.22 -21.14 -13.82
CA GLY A 2 -19.91 -19.87 -13.80
C GLY A 2 -19.72 -19.05 -15.06
N GLU A 3 -20.64 -18.17 -15.33
CA GLU A 3 -20.50 -17.21 -16.40
C GLU A 3 -19.40 -16.21 -16.06
N SER A 4 -18.61 -15.83 -17.06
CA SER A 4 -17.63 -14.77 -16.90
C SER A 4 -18.36 -13.45 -16.71
N ARG A 5 -18.05 -12.76 -15.62
CA ARG A 5 -18.62 -11.46 -15.33
C ARG A 5 -17.58 -10.37 -15.58
N LEU A 6 -18.05 -9.27 -16.10
CA LEU A 6 -17.18 -8.11 -16.25
C LEU A 6 -16.65 -7.71 -14.89
N HIS A 7 -15.35 -7.56 -14.80
CA HIS A 7 -14.71 -7.08 -13.59
C HIS A 7 -13.54 -6.19 -14.00
N TYR A 8 -13.01 -5.48 -13.04
CA TYR A 8 -11.94 -4.54 -13.31
C TYR A 8 -10.97 -4.50 -12.13
N GLY A 9 -9.78 -4.00 -12.39
CA GLY A 9 -8.79 -3.78 -11.35
C GLY A 9 -8.47 -2.29 -11.24
N MET A 10 -8.14 -1.86 -10.04
CA MET A 10 -7.69 -0.51 -9.78
C MET A 10 -6.47 -0.55 -8.90
N SER A 11 -5.60 0.41 -9.12
CA SER A 11 -4.45 0.60 -8.27
C SER A 11 -4.33 2.09 -7.98
N LEU A 12 -4.34 2.45 -6.71
CA LEU A 12 -4.23 3.84 -6.29
C LEU A 12 -2.82 4.16 -5.87
N ARG A 13 -2.26 5.20 -6.46
CA ARG A 13 -0.93 5.69 -6.12
C ARG A 13 -1.02 7.16 -5.82
N LEU A 14 -0.46 7.55 -4.69
CA LEU A 14 -0.47 8.95 -4.25
C LEU A 14 0.88 9.58 -4.55
N TYR A 15 0.85 10.80 -5.02
CA TYR A 15 2.05 11.55 -5.39
C TYR A 15 2.00 12.94 -4.78
N PHE A 16 3.14 13.41 -4.33
CA PHE A 16 3.41 14.84 -4.25
C PHE A 16 4.17 15.17 -5.54
N GLU A 17 5.45 15.47 -5.48
CA GLU A 17 6.25 15.57 -6.71
C GLU A 17 6.64 14.18 -7.21
N GLU A 18 7.07 13.33 -6.28
CA GLU A 18 7.40 11.95 -6.55
C GLU A 18 6.36 11.05 -5.93
N LYS A 19 6.43 9.76 -6.24
CA LYS A 19 5.51 8.79 -5.68
C LYS A 19 5.64 8.75 -4.16
N ALA A 20 4.54 8.98 -3.49
CA ALA A 20 4.51 9.07 -2.03
C ALA A 20 3.95 7.82 -1.36
N PHE A 21 2.99 7.15 -1.99
CA PHE A 21 2.36 5.99 -1.37
C PHE A 21 1.59 5.19 -2.41
N GLY A 22 1.48 3.88 -2.18
CA GLY A 22 0.73 3.00 -3.07
C GLY A 22 0.65 1.59 -2.50
N PRO A 23 0.13 0.64 -3.28
CA PRO A 23 -0.07 -0.74 -2.80
C PRO A 23 1.21 -1.41 -2.31
N GLY A 24 2.32 -1.21 -3.01
CA GLY A 24 3.60 -1.80 -2.61
C GLY A 24 4.08 -1.29 -1.26
N MET A 25 3.86 0.00 -0.99
CA MET A 25 4.26 0.59 0.27
C MET A 25 3.41 0.08 1.43
N VAL A 26 2.10 -0.07 1.22
CA VAL A 26 1.20 -0.65 2.22
C VAL A 26 1.65 -2.08 2.56
N MET A 27 1.92 -2.88 1.53
CA MET A 27 2.36 -4.26 1.74
C MET A 27 3.69 -4.31 2.49
N LEU A 28 4.62 -3.45 2.13
CA LEU A 28 5.92 -3.39 2.81
C LEU A 28 5.74 -3.04 4.29
N LEU A 29 4.95 -2.03 4.60
CA LEU A 29 4.71 -1.63 5.98
C LEU A 29 3.99 -2.71 6.77
N ARG A 30 3.01 -3.39 6.17
CA ARG A 30 2.35 -4.53 6.83
C ARG A 30 3.32 -5.66 7.12
N GLU A 31 4.25 -5.93 6.21
CA GLU A 31 5.26 -6.96 6.44
C GLU A 31 6.28 -6.52 7.51
N VAL A 32 6.60 -5.24 7.59
CA VAL A 32 7.43 -4.73 8.70
C VAL A 32 6.71 -4.96 10.03
N GLU A 33 5.43 -4.66 10.08
CA GLU A 33 4.62 -4.87 11.28
C GLU A 33 4.59 -6.34 11.68
N ARG A 34 4.39 -7.23 10.70
CA ARG A 34 4.31 -8.68 10.94
C ARG A 34 5.65 -9.28 11.36
N THR A 35 6.72 -8.88 10.69
CA THR A 35 8.05 -9.50 10.91
C THR A 35 8.92 -8.76 11.92
N GLY A 36 8.60 -7.51 12.18
CA GLY A 36 9.39 -6.67 13.08
C GLY A 36 10.71 -6.19 12.47
N SER A 37 10.90 -6.32 11.16
CA SER A 37 12.17 -5.99 10.52
C SER A 37 11.97 -5.63 9.05
N LEU A 38 12.60 -4.54 8.61
CA LEU A 38 12.58 -4.16 7.20
C LEU A 38 13.26 -5.21 6.33
N GLN A 39 14.35 -5.80 6.83
CA GLN A 39 15.07 -6.84 6.11
C GLN A 39 14.19 -8.07 5.88
N LYS A 40 13.51 -8.53 6.94
CA LYS A 40 12.61 -9.68 6.83
C LYS A 40 11.40 -9.34 5.97
N ALA A 41 10.90 -8.12 6.06
CA ALA A 41 9.79 -7.67 5.23
C ALA A 41 10.15 -7.69 3.74
N ALA A 42 11.33 -7.18 3.40
CA ALA A 42 11.81 -7.20 2.02
C ALA A 42 11.93 -8.64 1.52
N LYS A 43 12.49 -9.52 2.34
CA LYS A 43 12.62 -10.92 1.99
C LYS A 43 11.25 -11.58 1.76
N ALA A 44 10.29 -11.30 2.62
CA ALA A 44 8.93 -11.82 2.48
C ALA A 44 8.26 -11.36 1.19
N MET A 45 8.61 -10.18 0.72
CA MET A 45 8.09 -9.62 -0.52
C MET A 45 8.96 -9.95 -1.74
N ASN A 46 9.97 -10.78 -1.52
CA ASN A 46 10.88 -11.19 -2.58
C ASN A 46 11.56 -10.02 -3.28
N MET A 47 11.97 -9.03 -2.49
CA MET A 47 12.68 -7.87 -3.03
C MET A 47 13.98 -7.65 -2.28
N ALA A 48 14.92 -6.98 -2.96
CA ALA A 48 16.20 -6.63 -2.35
C ALA A 48 15.99 -5.63 -1.21
N TYR A 49 16.77 -5.77 -0.15
CA TYR A 49 16.72 -4.85 0.98
C TYR A 49 16.94 -3.41 0.54
N SER A 50 17.88 -3.19 -0.38
CA SER A 50 18.16 -1.84 -0.89
C SER A 50 16.94 -1.21 -1.54
N LYS A 51 16.15 -1.99 -2.26
CA LYS A 51 14.92 -1.51 -2.87
C LYS A 51 13.88 -1.15 -1.82
N ALA A 52 13.70 -2.02 -0.83
CA ALA A 52 12.76 -1.76 0.26
C ALA A 52 13.15 -0.50 1.03
N TRP A 53 14.44 -0.34 1.28
CA TRP A 53 14.96 0.84 1.97
C TRP A 53 14.70 2.11 1.18
N LYS A 54 14.95 2.08 -0.13
CA LYS A 54 14.69 3.23 -1.00
C LYS A 54 13.21 3.59 -1.06
N MET A 55 12.34 2.59 -1.11
CA MET A 55 10.89 2.81 -1.09
C MET A 55 10.48 3.51 0.20
N LEU A 56 10.97 2.99 1.33
CA LEU A 56 10.64 3.54 2.64
C LEU A 56 11.15 4.97 2.77
N LYS A 57 12.41 5.20 2.46
CA LYS A 57 13.02 6.53 2.59
C LYS A 57 12.41 7.54 1.63
N GLY A 58 12.07 7.10 0.42
CA GLY A 58 11.39 7.95 -0.55
C GLY A 58 10.03 8.42 -0.04
N ALA A 59 9.24 7.50 0.50
CA ALA A 59 7.94 7.83 1.06
C ALA A 59 8.08 8.77 2.26
N GLU A 60 9.02 8.50 3.16
CA GLU A 60 9.28 9.35 4.33
C GLU A 60 9.66 10.76 3.91
N LYS A 61 10.47 10.88 2.86
CA LYS A 61 10.87 12.18 2.33
C LYS A 61 9.67 12.96 1.81
N GLU A 62 8.81 12.29 1.06
CA GLU A 62 7.65 12.95 0.47
C GLU A 62 6.62 13.37 1.53
N TRP A 63 6.39 12.53 2.51
CA TRP A 63 5.42 12.85 3.58
C TRP A 63 5.99 13.77 4.66
N GLY A 64 7.31 13.75 4.84
CA GLY A 64 7.96 14.59 5.84
C GLY A 64 7.94 14.03 7.25
N PHE A 65 7.67 12.73 7.40
CA PHE A 65 7.72 12.08 8.71
C PHE A 65 8.17 10.63 8.55
N ALA A 66 8.64 10.05 9.66
CA ALA A 66 9.09 8.66 9.67
C ALA A 66 7.89 7.71 9.63
N LEU A 67 8.04 6.62 8.90
CA LEU A 67 7.04 5.57 8.82
C LEU A 67 7.39 4.37 9.69
N THR A 68 8.66 4.21 10.03
CA THR A 68 9.08 3.15 10.94
C THR A 68 9.97 3.73 12.03
N ASP A 69 9.90 3.11 13.20
CA ASP A 69 10.81 3.38 14.31
C ASP A 69 11.70 2.17 14.48
N ARG A 70 12.99 2.42 14.60
CA ARG A 70 13.95 1.39 14.84
C ARG A 70 14.14 1.26 16.35
N GLU A 71 13.84 0.08 16.89
CA GLU A 71 14.13 -0.18 18.28
C GLU A 71 15.61 -0.47 18.46
N THR A 72 16.25 0.30 19.31
CA THR A 72 17.66 0.08 19.66
C THR A 72 17.75 -0.64 20.98
N GLY A 73 18.69 -1.57 21.09
CA GLY A 73 19.03 -2.18 22.36
C GLY A 73 18.37 -3.52 22.67
N GLY A 74 17.73 -4.15 21.72
CA GLY A 74 17.26 -5.52 21.92
C GLY A 74 18.36 -6.54 21.66
N LYS A 75 18.21 -7.73 22.23
CA LYS A 75 19.15 -8.83 22.04
C LYS A 75 19.36 -9.19 20.57
N ASP A 76 18.41 -8.90 19.74
CA ASP A 76 18.41 -9.28 18.33
C ASP A 76 18.76 -8.14 17.40
N GLY A 77 19.33 -7.07 17.93
CA GLY A 77 19.92 -6.04 17.10
C GLY A 77 18.97 -5.15 16.35
N GLY A 78 17.80 -4.91 16.88
CA GLY A 78 16.95 -3.87 16.35
C GLY A 78 15.78 -4.33 15.50
N GLY A 79 14.63 -4.41 16.10
CA GLY A 79 13.38 -4.53 15.40
C GLY A 79 12.94 -3.18 14.85
N SER A 80 12.01 -3.21 13.93
CA SER A 80 11.34 -2.03 13.44
C SER A 80 9.86 -2.15 13.71
N THR A 81 9.26 -1.04 14.12
CA THR A 81 7.82 -0.96 14.32
C THR A 81 7.29 0.18 13.47
N LEU A 82 5.98 0.18 13.22
CA LEU A 82 5.35 1.30 12.51
C LEU A 82 5.17 2.47 13.47
N THR A 83 5.39 3.67 12.94
CA THR A 83 5.07 4.88 13.69
C THR A 83 3.55 5.07 13.74
N PRO A 84 3.03 5.84 14.69
CA PRO A 84 1.60 6.19 14.68
C PRO A 84 1.19 6.90 13.39
N GLN A 85 2.07 7.70 12.82
CA GLN A 85 1.82 8.40 11.55
C GLN A 85 1.66 7.38 10.41
N ALA A 86 2.48 6.33 10.38
CA ALA A 86 2.37 5.28 9.38
C ALA A 86 1.03 4.56 9.48
N GLU A 87 0.60 4.25 10.70
CA GLU A 87 -0.69 3.60 10.91
C GLU A 87 -1.84 4.46 10.43
N ARG A 88 -1.80 5.76 10.73
CA ARG A 88 -2.82 6.69 10.26
C ARG A 88 -2.80 6.84 8.74
N LEU A 89 -1.61 6.83 8.12
CA LEU A 89 -1.49 6.92 6.68
C LEU A 89 -2.07 5.70 6.00
N ILE A 90 -1.79 4.51 6.51
CA ILE A 90 -2.35 3.26 5.96
C ILE A 90 -3.87 3.27 6.08
N GLU A 91 -4.38 3.66 7.23
CA GLU A 91 -5.82 3.72 7.48
C GLU A 91 -6.50 4.69 6.52
N ALA A 92 -5.93 5.88 6.35
CA ALA A 92 -6.46 6.88 5.43
C ALA A 92 -6.41 6.38 3.99
N TYR A 93 -5.32 5.75 3.59
CA TYR A 93 -5.17 5.19 2.25
C TYR A 93 -6.21 4.10 1.99
N GLU A 94 -6.39 3.18 2.94
CA GLU A 94 -7.35 2.09 2.77
C GLU A 94 -8.78 2.61 2.74
N GLY A 95 -9.10 3.62 3.54
CA GLY A 95 -10.41 4.26 3.50
C GLY A 95 -10.69 4.93 2.16
N PHE A 96 -9.70 5.67 1.64
CA PHE A 96 -9.82 6.29 0.34
C PHE A 96 -9.98 5.23 -0.77
N LYS A 97 -9.19 4.18 -0.70
CA LYS A 97 -9.27 3.08 -1.68
C LYS A 97 -10.66 2.45 -1.66
N LYS A 98 -11.20 2.19 -0.48
CA LYS A 98 -12.54 1.61 -0.34
C LYS A 98 -13.59 2.51 -0.98
N ASP A 99 -13.54 3.80 -0.69
CA ASP A 99 -14.49 4.76 -1.27
C ASP A 99 -14.37 4.81 -2.79
N ALA A 100 -13.15 4.81 -3.32
CA ALA A 100 -12.91 4.84 -4.75
C ALA A 100 -13.44 3.56 -5.42
N VAL A 101 -13.19 2.40 -4.82
CA VAL A 101 -13.67 1.12 -5.35
C VAL A 101 -15.20 1.06 -5.33
N ASP A 102 -15.82 1.47 -4.23
CA ASP A 102 -17.28 1.46 -4.11
C ASP A 102 -17.91 2.38 -5.16
N HIS A 103 -17.36 3.58 -5.31
CA HIS A 103 -17.85 4.54 -6.29
C HIS A 103 -17.64 4.06 -7.72
N SER A 104 -16.47 3.52 -8.04
CA SER A 104 -16.17 3.02 -9.38
C SER A 104 -17.02 1.79 -9.73
N GLY A 105 -17.37 0.97 -8.74
CA GLY A 105 -18.25 -0.18 -8.95
C GLY A 105 -19.61 0.25 -9.47
N SER A 106 -20.19 1.29 -8.88
CA SER A 106 -21.44 1.86 -9.37
C SER A 106 -21.28 2.41 -10.79
N ALA A 107 -20.18 3.10 -11.05
CA ALA A 107 -19.91 3.65 -12.38
C ALA A 107 -19.75 2.55 -13.43
N VAL A 108 -19.06 1.46 -13.11
CA VAL A 108 -18.89 0.33 -14.02
C VAL A 108 -20.25 -0.27 -14.38
N CYS A 109 -21.12 -0.48 -13.40
CA CYS A 109 -22.47 -1.00 -13.64
C CYS A 109 -23.29 -0.09 -14.56
N THR A 110 -23.15 1.22 -14.37
CA THR A 110 -23.89 2.20 -15.17
C THR A 110 -23.34 2.32 -16.59
N VAL A 111 -22.03 2.45 -16.72
CA VAL A 111 -21.38 2.73 -18.01
C VAL A 111 -21.37 1.49 -18.90
N PHE A 112 -21.15 0.31 -18.32
CA PHE A 112 -20.99 -0.92 -19.09
C PHE A 112 -22.21 -1.84 -19.01
N SER A 113 -23.39 -1.27 -18.83
CA SER A 113 -24.62 -2.07 -18.88
C SER A 113 -24.78 -2.66 -20.28
N GLU A 114 -25.41 -3.82 -20.37
CA GLU A 114 -25.63 -4.50 -21.65
C GLU A 114 -26.30 -3.58 -22.67
N GLU A 115 -27.28 -2.79 -22.23
CA GLU A 115 -27.97 -1.88 -23.11
C GLU A 115 -27.06 -0.85 -23.79
N LYS A 116 -26.03 -0.39 -23.04
CA LYS A 116 -25.15 0.66 -23.55
C LYS A 116 -24.01 0.12 -24.40
N VAL A 117 -23.58 -1.09 -24.14
CA VAL A 117 -22.37 -1.64 -24.78
C VAL A 117 -22.67 -2.53 -25.96
N LYS A 118 -23.76 -3.24 -25.92
CA LYS A 118 -24.11 -4.20 -26.99
C LYS A 118 -24.82 -3.59 -28.19
N ARG A 119 -25.00 -2.33 -28.20
CA ARG A 119 -25.64 -1.64 -29.35
C ARG A 119 -24.69 -1.46 -30.50
#